data_5db10821ec8158597dbe0cdc8be6b559
#
_entry.id   5db10821ec8158597dbe0cdc8be6b559
#
_cell.length_a   1.000
_cell.length_b   1.000
_cell.length_c   1.000
_cell.angle_alpha   90.00
_cell.angle_beta   90.00
_cell.angle_gamma   90.00
#
_symmetry.space_group_name_H-M   'P 1'
#
loop_
_entity.id
_entity.type
_entity.pdbx_description
1 polymer ?
#
loop_
_entity_poly.entity_id
_entity_poly.type
_entity_poly.pdbx_seq_one_letter_code
_entity_poly.pdbx_strand_id
1 'polypeptide(L)'
;MLDGIGRHPDAAARCGSAPSRVHPDGGPAVVVCELDSTVTSLRFDIDTGMFEMVHILSTVSPGSNAGNHPSDVLFDPNGRFVYGANRGPDTIVVLSMEVETGRLLTVAHQSCGGRTPRHLSIASSGRFPIVANQDSDQLSVFSIDELTGTLRQVASIPGGTPMCAVFFGTSPVG
;
A
#
# COMPACT_ATOMS: atom_id res chain seq x y z
N MET A 1 8.10 -34.60 0.25
CA MET A 1 6.75 -34.71 -0.32
C MET A 1 6.02 -33.45 0.12
N LEU A 2 6.14 -32.36 -0.68
CA LEU A 2 5.46 -31.09 -0.48
C LEU A 2 4.49 -30.93 -1.64
N ASP A 3 3.34 -31.62 -1.49
CA ASP A 3 2.20 -31.45 -2.37
C ASP A 3 1.40 -30.21 -1.98
N GLY A 4 1.11 -29.40 -2.96
CA GLY A 4 -0.13 -28.62 -3.00
C GLY A 4 -0.04 -27.12 -2.69
N ILE A 5 0.82 -26.36 -3.37
CA ILE A 5 0.46 -24.95 -3.64
C ILE A 5 -0.19 -24.95 -5.01
N GLY A 6 -1.52 -25.12 -4.98
CA GLY A 6 -2.34 -25.03 -6.19
C GLY A 6 -2.13 -23.67 -6.84
N ARG A 7 -1.62 -23.68 -8.06
CA ARG A 7 -1.77 -22.56 -8.98
C ARG A 7 -3.26 -22.30 -9.13
N HIS A 8 -3.77 -21.25 -8.49
CA HIS A 8 -5.09 -20.74 -8.81
C HIS A 8 -4.94 -19.89 -10.08
N PRO A 9 -5.28 -20.42 -11.27
CA PRO A 9 -5.21 -19.66 -12.51
C PRO A 9 -6.15 -18.44 -12.51
N ASP A 10 -7.12 -18.39 -11.61
CA ASP A 10 -8.09 -17.31 -11.49
C ASP A 10 -7.61 -16.10 -10.66
N ALA A 11 -6.59 -16.23 -9.83
CA ALA A 11 -6.14 -15.12 -8.98
C ALA A 11 -5.58 -13.95 -9.79
N ALA A 12 -4.85 -14.23 -10.87
CA ALA A 12 -4.31 -13.20 -11.76
C ALA A 12 -5.41 -12.51 -12.61
N ALA A 13 -6.51 -13.22 -12.90
CA ALA A 13 -7.60 -12.68 -13.73
C ALA A 13 -8.50 -11.68 -13.00
N ARG A 14 -8.46 -11.65 -11.67
CA ARG A 14 -9.32 -10.79 -10.82
C ARG A 14 -8.59 -9.57 -10.26
N CYS A 15 -7.31 -9.42 -10.51
CA CYS A 15 -6.52 -8.35 -9.90
C CYS A 15 -6.88 -6.95 -10.43
N GLY A 16 -7.35 -6.83 -11.67
CA GLY A 16 -7.66 -5.55 -12.29
C GLY A 16 -6.41 -4.68 -12.49
N SER A 17 -6.53 -3.38 -12.35
CA SER A 17 -5.37 -2.46 -12.28
C SER A 17 -4.67 -2.65 -10.95
N ALA A 18 -3.41 -3.05 -10.99
CA ALA A 18 -2.66 -3.52 -9.82
C ALA A 18 -1.40 -2.69 -9.59
N PRO A 19 -1.49 -1.58 -8.84
CA PRO A 19 -0.29 -0.92 -8.34
C PRO A 19 0.57 -1.90 -7.55
N SER A 20 1.88 -1.86 -7.81
CA SER A 20 2.86 -2.73 -7.17
C SER A 20 4.06 -1.94 -6.68
N ARG A 21 4.69 -2.43 -5.64
CA ARG A 21 5.95 -1.87 -5.12
C ARG A 21 6.89 -3.00 -4.75
N VAL A 22 8.16 -2.78 -5.03
CA VAL A 22 9.24 -3.67 -4.57
C VAL A 22 9.74 -3.15 -3.23
N HIS A 23 10.07 -4.05 -2.33
CA HIS A 23 10.67 -3.72 -1.05
C HIS A 23 11.94 -2.88 -1.23
N PRO A 24 12.24 -1.89 -0.38
CA PRO A 24 13.41 -1.03 -0.51
C PRO A 24 14.74 -1.77 -0.67
N ASP A 25 14.91 -2.92 -0.03
CA ASP A 25 16.11 -3.76 -0.12
C ASP A 25 16.12 -4.72 -1.32
N GLY A 26 15.14 -4.62 -2.22
CA GLY A 26 15.06 -5.44 -3.44
C GLY A 26 14.55 -6.88 -3.23
N GLY A 27 14.04 -7.21 -2.03
CA GLY A 27 13.51 -8.53 -1.67
C GLY A 27 12.07 -8.75 -2.16
N PRO A 28 11.10 -8.90 -1.25
CA PRO A 28 9.71 -9.13 -1.61
C PRO A 28 9.09 -7.93 -2.36
N ALA A 29 8.00 -8.20 -3.06
CA ALA A 29 7.15 -7.18 -3.67
C ALA A 29 5.73 -7.30 -3.14
N VAL A 30 4.95 -6.24 -3.25
CA VAL A 30 3.52 -6.24 -2.95
C VAL A 30 2.73 -5.73 -4.15
N VAL A 31 1.56 -6.33 -4.35
CA VAL A 31 0.61 -5.97 -5.40
C VAL A 31 -0.76 -5.80 -4.76
N VAL A 32 -1.45 -4.72 -5.08
CA VAL A 32 -2.83 -4.48 -4.64
C VAL A 32 -3.79 -4.89 -5.74
N CYS A 33 -4.75 -5.73 -5.43
CA CYS A 33 -5.76 -6.21 -6.35
C CYS A 33 -7.08 -5.43 -6.16
N GLU A 34 -7.38 -4.56 -7.11
CA GLU A 34 -8.53 -3.65 -7.02
C GLU A 34 -9.86 -4.40 -6.91
N LEU A 35 -10.07 -5.45 -7.73
CA LEU A 35 -11.36 -6.13 -7.80
C LEU A 35 -11.60 -7.10 -6.64
N ASP A 36 -10.54 -7.64 -6.04
CA ASP A 36 -10.64 -8.59 -4.93
C ASP A 36 -10.46 -7.94 -3.56
N SER A 37 -10.13 -6.65 -3.52
CA SER A 37 -9.86 -5.92 -2.26
C SER A 37 -8.77 -6.59 -1.43
N THR A 38 -7.71 -7.06 -2.10
CA THR A 38 -6.59 -7.75 -1.45
C THR A 38 -5.26 -7.08 -1.73
N VAL A 39 -4.30 -7.36 -0.88
CA VAL A 39 -2.88 -7.15 -1.12
C VAL A 39 -2.19 -8.51 -1.13
N THR A 40 -1.35 -8.72 -2.12
CA THR A 40 -0.56 -9.95 -2.28
C THR A 40 0.91 -9.63 -2.13
N SER A 41 1.61 -10.37 -1.29
CA SER A 41 3.06 -10.33 -1.26
C SER A 41 3.64 -11.41 -2.17
N LEU A 42 4.72 -11.05 -2.85
CA LEU A 42 5.42 -11.86 -3.84
C LEU A 42 6.89 -11.94 -3.47
N ARG A 43 7.52 -13.08 -3.75
CA ARG A 43 8.97 -13.24 -3.75
C ARG A 43 9.46 -13.34 -5.18
N PHE A 44 10.53 -12.63 -5.49
CA PHE A 44 11.21 -12.74 -6.77
C PHE A 44 12.33 -13.76 -6.66
N ASP A 45 12.30 -14.75 -7.52
CA ASP A 45 13.38 -15.72 -7.70
C ASP A 45 14.30 -15.23 -8.81
N ILE A 46 15.52 -14.81 -8.44
CA ILE A 46 16.49 -14.23 -9.37
C ILE A 46 17.04 -15.26 -10.35
N ASP A 47 17.08 -16.55 -9.99
CA ASP A 47 17.64 -17.60 -10.82
C ASP A 47 16.66 -18.01 -11.93
N THR A 48 15.37 -17.99 -11.64
CA THR A 48 14.31 -18.36 -12.60
C THR A 48 13.64 -17.16 -13.25
N GLY A 49 13.79 -15.95 -12.68
CA GLY A 49 13.06 -14.74 -13.12
C GLY A 49 11.57 -14.77 -12.80
N MET A 50 11.13 -15.65 -11.94
CA MET A 50 9.72 -15.85 -11.62
C MET A 50 9.35 -15.19 -10.30
N PHE A 51 8.07 -14.80 -10.21
CA PHE A 51 7.45 -14.38 -8.95
C PHE A 51 6.70 -15.56 -8.33
N GLU A 52 6.95 -15.80 -7.06
CA GLU A 52 6.18 -16.70 -6.23
C GLU A 52 5.24 -15.91 -5.33
N MET A 53 3.95 -16.29 -5.30
CA MET A 53 2.98 -15.72 -4.37
C MET A 53 3.22 -16.30 -2.97
N VAL A 54 3.44 -15.40 -2.00
CA VAL A 54 3.76 -15.78 -0.62
C VAL A 54 2.52 -15.70 0.27
N HIS A 55 1.83 -14.56 0.24
CA HIS A 55 0.71 -14.31 1.15
C HIS A 55 -0.33 -13.39 0.50
N ILE A 56 -1.62 -13.64 0.79
CA ILE A 56 -2.74 -12.77 0.37
C ILE A 56 -3.46 -12.32 1.64
N LEU A 57 -3.77 -11.03 1.71
CA LEU A 57 -4.50 -10.44 2.83
C LEU A 57 -5.53 -9.43 2.33
N SER A 58 -6.69 -9.39 3.00
CA SER A 58 -7.71 -8.38 2.71
C SER A 58 -7.23 -6.98 3.08
N THR A 59 -7.53 -5.98 2.26
CA THR A 59 -7.24 -4.57 2.54
C THR A 59 -8.32 -3.90 3.39
N VAL A 60 -9.45 -4.55 3.63
CA VAL A 60 -10.57 -4.03 4.42
C VAL A 60 -10.77 -4.80 5.71
N SER A 61 -11.36 -4.13 6.69
CA SER A 61 -11.72 -4.75 7.97
C SER A 61 -12.76 -5.85 7.78
N PRO A 62 -12.72 -6.91 8.58
CA PRO A 62 -13.77 -7.93 8.57
C PRO A 62 -15.16 -7.31 8.75
N GLY A 63 -16.12 -7.72 7.91
CA GLY A 63 -17.49 -7.22 7.93
C GLY A 63 -17.70 -5.87 7.25
N SER A 64 -16.70 -5.29 6.62
CA SER A 64 -16.87 -4.11 5.76
C SER A 64 -17.68 -4.50 4.52
N ASN A 65 -18.85 -3.87 4.35
CA ASN A 65 -19.73 -4.07 3.18
C ASN A 65 -19.64 -2.92 2.17
N ALA A 66 -18.79 -1.93 2.41
CA ALA A 66 -18.56 -0.84 1.46
C ALA A 66 -17.84 -1.40 0.23
N GLY A 67 -18.32 -1.09 -0.96
CA GLY A 67 -17.60 -1.38 -2.20
C GLY A 67 -16.20 -0.79 -2.10
N ASN A 68 -15.19 -1.66 -2.05
CA ASN A 68 -13.81 -1.25 -1.91
C ASN A 68 -13.07 -1.41 -3.23
N HIS A 69 -12.30 -0.39 -3.57
CA HIS A 69 -11.43 -0.37 -4.74
C HIS A 69 -10.04 0.12 -4.30
N PRO A 70 -9.15 -0.76 -3.84
CA PRO A 70 -7.78 -0.38 -3.54
C PRO A 70 -7.12 0.32 -4.73
N SER A 71 -6.43 1.42 -4.48
CA SER A 71 -5.93 2.29 -5.54
C SER A 71 -4.43 2.40 -5.59
N ASP A 72 -3.75 2.22 -4.47
CA ASP A 72 -2.30 2.32 -4.40
C ASP A 72 -1.75 1.57 -3.20
N VAL A 73 -0.47 1.28 -3.24
CA VAL A 73 0.28 0.63 -2.16
C VAL A 73 1.67 1.26 -2.03
N LEU A 74 2.20 1.36 -0.82
CA LEU A 74 3.47 2.00 -0.51
C LEU A 74 4.18 1.24 0.61
N PHE A 75 5.50 1.05 0.51
CA PHE A 75 6.34 0.68 1.65
C PHE A 75 6.76 1.91 2.46
N ASP A 76 6.94 1.73 3.76
CA ASP A 76 7.78 2.65 4.52
C ASP A 76 9.24 2.52 4.06
N PRO A 77 10.10 3.53 4.29
CA PRO A 77 11.49 3.49 3.79
C PRO A 77 12.32 2.32 4.32
N ASN A 78 11.94 1.77 5.46
CA ASN A 78 12.63 0.62 6.07
C ASN A 78 12.05 -0.73 5.64
N GLY A 79 10.99 -0.74 4.82
CA GLY A 79 10.34 -1.96 4.34
C GLY A 79 9.54 -2.73 5.39
N ARG A 80 9.45 -2.24 6.63
CA ARG A 80 8.76 -2.94 7.72
C ARG A 80 7.25 -2.83 7.66
N PHE A 81 6.75 -1.74 7.05
CA PHE A 81 5.33 -1.46 6.95
C PHE A 81 4.90 -1.23 5.50
N VAL A 82 3.68 -1.65 5.22
CA VAL A 82 3.01 -1.46 3.93
C VAL A 82 1.71 -0.72 4.17
N TYR A 83 1.46 0.29 3.36
CA TYR A 83 0.26 1.12 3.39
C TYR A 83 -0.54 0.90 2.12
N GLY A 84 -1.81 0.53 2.24
CA GLY A 84 -2.72 0.37 1.10
C GLY A 84 -3.89 1.34 1.18
N ALA A 85 -4.14 2.09 0.11
CA ALA A 85 -5.24 3.03 0.03
C ALA A 85 -6.52 2.34 -0.47
N ASN A 86 -7.63 2.51 0.24
CA ASN A 86 -8.92 1.92 -0.01
C ASN A 86 -9.95 3.01 -0.38
N ARG A 87 -10.37 3.07 -1.64
CA ARG A 87 -11.49 3.90 -2.09
C ARG A 87 -12.81 3.22 -1.75
N GLY A 88 -13.79 3.98 -1.33
CA GLY A 88 -15.10 3.52 -0.84
C GLY A 88 -15.15 3.58 0.68
N PRO A 89 -14.41 2.77 1.43
CA PRO A 89 -14.26 2.93 2.88
C PRO A 89 -13.46 4.17 3.27
N ASP A 90 -12.70 4.77 2.35
CA ASP A 90 -11.85 5.94 2.56
C ASP A 90 -10.83 5.74 3.68
N THR A 91 -10.17 4.59 3.62
CA THR A 91 -9.21 4.16 4.64
C THR A 91 -7.83 3.87 4.05
N ILE A 92 -6.86 3.81 4.95
CA ILE A 92 -5.55 3.24 4.70
C ILE A 92 -5.43 1.98 5.55
N VAL A 93 -5.15 0.84 4.93
CA VAL A 93 -4.72 -0.35 5.66
C VAL A 93 -3.23 -0.20 5.97
N VAL A 94 -2.88 -0.43 7.22
CA VAL A 94 -1.49 -0.50 7.69
C VAL A 94 -1.18 -1.97 7.94
N LEU A 95 -0.14 -2.45 7.29
CA LEU A 95 0.33 -3.84 7.42
C LEU A 95 1.78 -3.83 7.88
N SER A 96 2.17 -4.79 8.69
CA SER A 96 3.59 -5.12 8.91
C SER A 96 4.00 -6.22 7.96
N MET A 97 5.27 -6.19 7.53
CA MET A 97 5.88 -7.23 6.71
C MET A 97 7.00 -7.92 7.47
N GLU A 98 6.94 -9.23 7.53
CA GLU A 98 8.05 -10.07 7.92
C GLU A 98 8.93 -10.31 6.68
N VAL A 99 10.05 -9.59 6.60
CA VAL A 99 10.84 -9.49 5.35
C VAL A 99 11.38 -10.84 4.90
N GLU A 100 11.83 -11.69 5.83
CA GLU A 100 12.42 -13.00 5.54
C GLU A 100 11.39 -13.95 4.90
N THR A 101 10.16 -13.90 5.33
CA THR A 101 9.09 -14.78 4.86
C THR A 101 8.21 -14.13 3.80
N GLY A 102 8.16 -12.79 3.75
CA GLY A 102 7.22 -12.03 2.93
C GLY A 102 5.79 -12.01 3.50
N ARG A 103 5.58 -12.49 4.73
CA ARG A 103 4.26 -12.54 5.35
C ARG A 103 3.79 -11.15 5.76
N LEU A 104 2.52 -10.87 5.48
CA LEU A 104 1.84 -9.63 5.87
C LEU A 104 0.93 -9.88 7.07
N LEU A 105 0.87 -8.91 7.99
CA LEU A 105 -0.06 -8.90 9.12
C LEU A 105 -0.75 -7.55 9.20
N THR A 106 -2.06 -7.54 9.42
CA THR A 106 -2.82 -6.29 9.60
C THR A 106 -2.47 -5.66 10.95
N VAL A 107 -2.02 -4.42 10.91
CA VAL A 107 -1.78 -3.59 12.10
C VAL A 107 -3.02 -2.75 12.39
N ALA A 108 -3.51 -2.02 11.39
CA ALA A 108 -4.64 -1.10 11.56
C ALA A 108 -5.37 -0.82 10.24
N HIS A 109 -6.60 -0.33 10.37
CA HIS A 109 -7.32 0.38 9.32
C HIS A 109 -7.59 1.79 9.84
N GLN A 110 -7.13 2.81 9.13
CA GLN A 110 -7.17 4.20 9.55
C GLN A 110 -7.83 5.08 8.49
N SER A 111 -8.43 6.19 8.88
CA SER A 111 -8.96 7.15 7.92
C SER A 111 -7.86 7.67 7.00
N CYS A 112 -8.16 7.84 5.71
CA CYS A 112 -7.27 8.51 4.75
C CYS A 112 -7.23 10.05 4.93
N GLY A 113 -8.01 10.58 5.87
CA GLY A 113 -8.11 12.01 6.14
C GLY A 113 -8.94 12.79 5.12
N GLY A 114 -9.66 12.10 4.23
CA GLY A 114 -10.49 12.68 3.18
C GLY A 114 -11.37 11.63 2.53
N ARG A 115 -11.64 11.78 1.23
CA ARG A 115 -12.45 10.85 0.44
C ARG A 115 -11.75 10.47 -0.86
N THR A 116 -11.95 9.21 -1.25
CA THR A 116 -11.41 8.63 -2.49
C THR A 116 -9.87 8.77 -2.58
N PRO A 117 -9.13 8.10 -1.68
CA PRO A 117 -7.67 8.13 -1.70
C PRO A 117 -7.16 7.44 -2.97
N ARG A 118 -6.54 8.21 -3.87
CA ARG A 118 -6.09 7.76 -5.20
C ARG A 118 -4.62 7.40 -5.26
N HIS A 119 -3.80 8.06 -4.44
CA HIS A 119 -2.35 7.90 -4.50
C HIS A 119 -1.73 8.12 -3.14
N LEU A 120 -0.72 7.32 -2.86
CA LEU A 120 0.13 7.40 -1.69
C LEU A 120 1.54 7.79 -2.13
N SER A 121 2.14 8.72 -1.44
CA SER A 121 3.56 9.01 -1.58
C SER A 121 4.19 9.31 -0.23
N ILE A 122 5.50 9.18 -0.14
CA ILE A 122 6.22 9.47 1.09
C ILE A 122 7.35 10.46 0.79
N ALA A 123 7.50 11.46 1.65
CA ALA A 123 8.58 12.43 1.52
C ALA A 123 9.95 11.72 1.58
N SER A 124 10.96 12.30 0.96
CA SER A 124 12.34 11.76 0.93
C SER A 124 12.92 11.53 2.33
N SER A 125 12.42 12.27 3.34
CA SER A 125 12.76 12.04 4.75
C SER A 125 12.24 10.72 5.31
N GLY A 126 11.31 10.05 4.60
CA GLY A 126 10.63 8.83 5.06
C GLY A 126 9.60 9.01 6.17
N ARG A 127 9.40 10.24 6.66
CA ARG A 127 8.60 10.51 7.87
C ARG A 127 7.18 10.96 7.59
N PHE A 128 6.91 11.48 6.40
CA PHE A 128 5.64 12.12 6.07
C PHE A 128 4.99 11.52 4.83
N PRO A 129 4.10 10.52 5.00
CA PRO A 129 3.22 10.09 3.94
C PRO A 129 2.22 11.19 3.56
N ILE A 130 1.93 11.29 2.27
CA ILE A 130 0.86 12.12 1.71
C ILE A 130 -0.15 11.22 1.02
N VAL A 131 -1.42 11.51 1.25
CA VAL A 131 -2.56 10.86 0.60
C VAL A 131 -3.27 11.88 -0.28
N ALA A 132 -3.40 11.57 -1.56
CA ALA A 132 -4.19 12.36 -2.50
C ALA A 132 -5.64 11.90 -2.44
N ASN A 133 -6.51 12.72 -1.86
CA ASN A 133 -7.93 12.46 -1.65
C ASN A 133 -8.75 13.19 -2.71
N GLN A 134 -9.08 12.48 -3.79
CA GLN A 134 -9.68 13.03 -5.01
C GLN A 134 -10.98 13.78 -4.72
N ASP A 135 -11.95 13.14 -4.06
CA ASP A 135 -13.32 13.64 -3.93
C ASP A 135 -13.53 14.58 -2.73
N SER A 136 -12.46 14.87 -2.01
CA SER A 136 -12.44 15.92 -0.97
C SER A 136 -11.49 17.07 -1.30
N ASP A 137 -10.95 17.10 -2.52
CA ASP A 137 -10.11 18.20 -3.04
C ASP A 137 -8.95 18.55 -2.10
N GLN A 138 -8.29 17.53 -1.55
CA GLN A 138 -7.22 17.76 -0.57
C GLN A 138 -6.10 16.72 -0.60
N LEU A 139 -4.94 17.14 -0.15
CA LEU A 139 -3.84 16.28 0.25
C LEU A 139 -3.82 16.17 1.77
N SER A 140 -3.88 14.96 2.31
CA SER A 140 -3.71 14.71 3.73
C SER A 140 -2.28 14.30 4.01
N VAL A 141 -1.64 14.97 4.99
CA VAL A 141 -0.27 14.69 5.40
C VAL A 141 -0.31 13.95 6.73
N PHE A 142 0.44 12.87 6.81
CA PHE A 142 0.55 12.06 8.02
C PHE A 142 1.99 12.02 8.53
N SER A 143 2.15 11.72 9.82
CA SER A 143 3.39 11.23 10.40
C SER A 143 3.26 9.74 10.68
N ILE A 144 4.37 9.01 10.56
CA ILE A 144 4.45 7.57 10.90
C ILE A 144 4.95 7.43 12.33
N ASP A 145 4.29 6.58 13.12
CA ASP A 145 4.87 6.03 14.35
C ASP A 145 5.85 4.91 13.96
N GLU A 146 7.12 5.12 14.23
CA GLU A 146 8.20 4.22 13.78
C GLU A 146 8.14 2.82 14.44
N LEU A 147 7.48 2.68 15.57
CA LEU A 147 7.38 1.39 16.26
C LEU A 147 6.20 0.56 15.77
N THR A 148 5.07 1.21 15.52
CA THR A 148 3.81 0.54 15.19
C THR A 148 3.44 0.64 13.74
N GLY A 149 4.05 1.56 12.95
CA GLY A 149 3.68 1.87 11.58
C GLY A 149 2.39 2.69 11.45
N THR A 150 1.70 2.97 12.56
CA THR A 150 0.41 3.69 12.51
C THR A 150 0.60 5.14 12.07
N LEU A 151 -0.43 5.69 11.42
CA LEU A 151 -0.42 7.02 10.85
C LEU A 151 -1.17 8.00 11.75
N ARG A 152 -0.63 9.20 11.90
CA ARG A 152 -1.32 10.31 12.55
C ARG A 152 -1.38 11.49 11.59
N GLN A 153 -2.58 11.94 11.23
CA GLN A 153 -2.74 13.12 10.38
C GLN A 153 -2.16 14.35 11.08
N VAL A 154 -1.30 15.08 10.38
CA VAL A 154 -0.61 16.27 10.91
C VAL A 154 -0.99 17.54 10.14
N ALA A 155 -1.43 17.41 8.89
CA ALA A 155 -1.87 18.54 8.08
C ALA A 155 -2.89 18.09 7.01
N SER A 156 -3.60 19.08 6.48
CA SER A 156 -4.41 18.96 5.27
C SER A 156 -4.14 20.18 4.40
N ILE A 157 -3.93 19.94 3.11
CA ILE A 157 -3.61 20.98 2.13
C ILE A 157 -4.69 20.95 1.04
N PRO A 158 -5.40 22.05 0.78
CA PRO A 158 -6.32 22.11 -0.33
C PRO A 158 -5.63 21.86 -1.67
N GLY A 159 -6.26 21.07 -2.54
CA GLY A 159 -5.76 20.77 -3.87
C GLY A 159 -6.90 20.33 -4.76
N GLY A 160 -7.08 20.94 -5.91
CA GLY A 160 -8.20 20.62 -6.81
C GLY A 160 -8.10 19.19 -7.36
N THR A 161 -8.98 18.31 -6.89
CA THR A 161 -9.14 16.92 -7.39
C THR A 161 -7.82 16.17 -7.55
N PRO A 162 -7.00 16.03 -6.47
CA PRO A 162 -5.66 15.49 -6.60
C PRO A 162 -5.71 13.99 -6.90
N MET A 163 -5.08 13.59 -7.99
CA MET A 163 -4.98 12.18 -8.39
C MET A 163 -3.62 11.58 -8.13
N CYS A 164 -2.60 12.43 -7.99
CA CYS A 164 -1.23 12.01 -7.74
C CYS A 164 -0.49 13.12 -6.99
N ALA A 165 0.42 12.75 -6.10
CA ALA A 165 1.35 13.65 -5.42
C ALA A 165 2.75 13.04 -5.47
N VAL A 166 3.75 13.80 -5.92
CA VAL A 166 5.13 13.31 -6.06
C VAL A 166 6.07 14.30 -5.37
N PHE A 167 7.04 13.77 -4.65
CA PHE A 167 8.10 14.58 -4.06
C PHE A 167 9.25 14.74 -5.06
N PHE A 168 9.73 15.94 -5.21
CA PHE A 168 10.97 16.24 -5.92
C PHE A 168 12.08 16.49 -4.91
N GLY A 169 13.21 15.81 -5.08
CA GLY A 169 14.42 16.18 -4.38
C GLY A 169 14.91 17.53 -4.92
N THR A 170 14.82 18.59 -4.12
CA THR A 170 15.64 19.79 -4.38
C THR A 170 17.02 19.48 -3.85
N SER A 171 17.99 19.19 -4.72
CA SER A 171 19.38 19.33 -4.33
C SER A 171 19.56 20.77 -3.83
N PRO A 172 20.16 21.02 -2.66
CA PRO A 172 20.50 22.37 -2.29
C PRO A 172 21.36 22.96 -3.43
N VAL A 173 20.88 24.05 -4.03
CA VAL A 173 21.70 24.84 -4.94
C VAL A 173 22.84 25.38 -4.06
N GLY A 174 24.03 24.80 -4.24
CA GLY A 174 25.25 25.23 -3.57
C GLY A 174 25.70 26.61 -4.03
#